data_8cc4ebc5c20b3283dfa31304242df32f
#
_entry.id   8cc4ebc5c20b3283dfa31304242df32f
#
_cell.length_a   1.000
_cell.length_b   1.000
_cell.length_c   1.000
_cell.angle_alpha   90.00
_cell.angle_beta   90.00
_cell.angle_gamma   90.00
#
_symmetry.space_group_name_H-M   'P 1'
#
loop_
_entity.id
_entity.type
_entity.pdbx_description
1 polymer ?
#
loop_
_entity_poly.entity_id
_entity_poly.type
_entity_poly.pdbx_seq_one_letter_code
_entity_poly.pdbx_strand_id
1 'polypeptide(L)'
;TKVADGMVVHTQTERVKASRKVALELLLSDHTGDCVAPCSKACPAGTDCQGYVGLIANGEYKEAVKLIKEKLPLPASIGRICPHPCEKQCRRQYVDEPISIAFLKSFVADMDLLGDTYIPEIEPDTNKKVAIIGGGPAGLTAAYFLRKKGHGVTIFEQMEKMGGMLRYGIPEYRLPKAVLDKEIKLIEDMGVKLKNNVN
;
A
#
# COMPACT_ATOMS: atom_id res chain seq x y z
N THR A 1 -27.40 8.38 28.72
CA THR A 1 -28.81 8.55 29.08
C THR A 1 -29.63 7.47 28.40
N LYS A 2 -30.45 6.74 29.14
CA LYS A 2 -31.39 5.77 28.55
C LYS A 2 -32.54 6.55 27.89
N VAL A 3 -32.98 6.12 26.73
CA VAL A 3 -34.15 6.68 26.03
C VAL A 3 -35.43 6.21 26.69
N ALA A 4 -36.46 7.03 26.65
CA ALA A 4 -37.81 6.73 27.19
C ALA A 4 -38.88 7.20 26.19
N ASP A 5 -40.06 6.59 26.25
CA ASP A 5 -41.20 7.01 25.43
C ASP A 5 -41.56 8.49 25.69
N GLY A 6 -41.82 9.22 24.61
CA GLY A 6 -42.16 10.64 24.71
C GLY A 6 -40.95 11.58 24.91
N MET A 7 -39.71 11.04 24.92
CA MET A 7 -38.51 11.88 25.02
C MET A 7 -38.35 12.81 23.81
N VAL A 8 -38.26 14.10 24.06
CA VAL A 8 -37.95 15.11 23.03
C VAL A 8 -36.47 15.46 23.09
N VAL A 9 -35.75 15.22 21.98
CA VAL A 9 -34.33 15.48 21.88
C VAL A 9 -34.06 16.71 21.00
N HIS A 10 -33.44 17.72 21.56
CA HIS A 10 -33.03 18.93 20.84
C HIS A 10 -31.54 18.88 20.57
N THR A 11 -31.15 18.86 19.29
CA THR A 11 -29.73 18.75 18.87
C THR A 11 -29.12 20.07 18.44
N GLN A 12 -29.89 21.14 18.33
CA GLN A 12 -29.48 22.43 17.77
C GLN A 12 -29.78 23.65 18.68
N THR A 13 -30.05 23.42 19.97
CA THR A 13 -30.20 24.55 20.90
C THR A 13 -28.87 25.27 21.10
N GLU A 14 -28.92 26.54 21.48
CA GLU A 14 -27.70 27.33 21.74
C GLU A 14 -26.82 26.72 22.84
N ARG A 15 -27.43 26.10 23.85
CA ARG A 15 -26.72 25.35 24.90
C ARG A 15 -25.95 24.17 24.31
N VAL A 16 -26.55 23.41 23.40
CA VAL A 16 -25.90 22.25 22.75
C VAL A 16 -24.77 22.72 21.85
N LYS A 17 -24.97 23.78 21.08
CA LYS A 17 -23.93 24.39 20.24
C LYS A 17 -22.76 24.88 21.08
N ALA A 18 -23.02 25.60 22.16
CA ALA A 18 -21.97 26.08 23.07
C ALA A 18 -21.18 24.91 23.68
N SER A 19 -21.85 23.86 24.15
CA SER A 19 -21.18 22.69 24.70
C SER A 19 -20.31 21.97 23.67
N ARG A 20 -20.79 21.78 22.43
CA ARG A 20 -19.99 21.22 21.33
C ARG A 20 -18.78 22.09 20.99
N LYS A 21 -18.94 23.40 20.98
CA LYS A 21 -17.87 24.35 20.71
C LYS A 21 -16.76 24.18 21.75
N VAL A 22 -17.09 24.20 23.03
CA VAL A 22 -16.10 24.00 24.12
C VAL A 22 -15.39 22.66 23.99
N ALA A 23 -16.13 21.57 23.71
CA ALA A 23 -15.51 20.25 23.51
C ALA A 23 -14.53 20.23 22.34
N LEU A 24 -14.88 20.87 21.22
CA LEU A 24 -13.98 20.98 20.06
C LEU A 24 -12.77 21.89 20.36
N GLU A 25 -12.95 22.99 21.05
CA GLU A 25 -11.85 23.88 21.45
C GLU A 25 -10.86 23.17 22.37
N LEU A 26 -11.31 22.33 23.31
CA LEU A 26 -10.47 21.51 24.17
C LEU A 26 -9.71 20.47 23.35
N LEU A 27 -10.35 19.76 22.42
CA LEU A 27 -9.70 18.82 21.53
C LEU A 27 -8.62 19.50 20.67
N LEU A 28 -8.94 20.67 20.11
CA LEU A 28 -8.01 21.40 19.25
C LEU A 28 -6.84 22.01 20.02
N SER A 29 -7.04 22.40 21.30
CA SER A 29 -5.97 22.95 22.14
C SER A 29 -4.86 21.94 22.44
N ASP A 30 -5.18 20.65 22.47
CA ASP A 30 -4.23 19.56 22.69
C ASP A 30 -3.89 18.75 21.42
N HIS A 31 -4.30 19.28 20.25
CA HIS A 31 -4.10 18.61 18.99
C HIS A 31 -2.68 18.78 18.47
N THR A 32 -1.96 17.65 18.29
CA THR A 32 -0.55 17.64 17.84
C THR A 32 -0.37 17.87 16.33
N GLY A 33 -1.45 17.95 15.56
CA GLY A 33 -1.42 18.13 14.11
C GLY A 33 -1.10 16.87 13.31
N ASP A 34 -1.07 15.71 13.93
CA ASP A 34 -0.82 14.41 13.27
C ASP A 34 -2.10 13.84 12.62
N CYS A 35 -2.82 14.66 11.83
CA CYS A 35 -4.03 14.24 11.10
C CYS A 35 -3.75 13.14 10.05
N VAL A 36 -2.51 13.08 9.56
CA VAL A 36 -2.00 11.97 8.76
C VAL A 36 -0.87 11.33 9.54
N ALA A 37 -0.93 10.02 9.71
CA ALA A 37 0.04 9.28 10.49
C ALA A 37 1.48 9.59 10.02
N PRO A 38 2.43 9.87 10.96
CA PRO A 38 3.81 10.17 10.61
C PRO A 38 4.49 9.06 9.78
N CYS A 39 4.14 7.80 10.03
CA CYS A 39 4.61 6.66 9.24
C CYS A 39 4.17 6.73 7.78
N SER A 40 2.93 7.14 7.49
CA SER A 40 2.43 7.30 6.13
C SER A 40 3.09 8.49 5.42
N LYS A 41 3.31 9.61 6.14
CA LYS A 41 4.07 10.78 5.62
C LYS A 41 5.52 10.45 5.31
N ALA A 42 6.15 9.60 6.10
CA ALA A 42 7.55 9.20 5.91
C ALA A 42 7.76 8.16 4.81
N CYS A 43 6.68 7.52 4.35
CA CYS A 43 6.78 6.54 3.27
C CYS A 43 7.00 7.24 1.92
N PRO A 44 8.13 6.97 1.20
CA PRO A 44 8.37 7.59 -0.10
C PRO A 44 7.32 7.25 -1.16
N ALA A 45 6.67 6.10 -1.04
CA ALA A 45 5.57 5.68 -1.92
C ALA A 45 4.22 6.28 -1.51
N GLY A 46 4.13 6.95 -0.36
CA GLY A 46 2.88 7.48 0.16
C GLY A 46 1.86 6.40 0.53
N THR A 47 2.35 5.20 0.92
CA THR A 47 1.47 4.09 1.32
C THR A 47 0.82 4.41 2.66
N ASP A 48 -0.46 4.09 2.80
CA ASP A 48 -1.17 4.23 4.08
C ASP A 48 -0.73 3.15 5.07
N CYS A 49 0.39 3.44 5.76
CA CYS A 49 0.99 2.51 6.72
C CYS A 49 0.08 2.24 7.92
N GLN A 50 -0.63 3.25 8.39
CA GLN A 50 -1.56 3.12 9.51
C GLN A 50 -2.75 2.24 9.13
N GLY A 51 -3.32 2.50 7.96
CA GLY A 51 -4.49 1.77 7.46
C GLY A 51 -4.22 0.27 7.32
N TYR A 52 -3.16 -0.13 6.60
CA TYR A 52 -2.91 -1.56 6.43
C TYR A 52 -2.46 -2.27 7.72
N VAL A 53 -1.77 -1.59 8.63
CA VAL A 53 -1.43 -2.17 9.95
C VAL A 53 -2.70 -2.40 10.77
N GLY A 54 -3.65 -1.47 10.74
CA GLY A 54 -4.95 -1.64 11.38
C GLY A 54 -5.76 -2.79 10.81
N LEU A 55 -5.80 -2.92 9.47
CA LEU A 55 -6.47 -4.03 8.79
C LEU A 55 -5.84 -5.38 9.15
N ILE A 56 -4.49 -5.46 9.22
CA ILE A 56 -3.79 -6.67 9.66
C ILE A 56 -4.16 -7.02 11.11
N ALA A 57 -4.22 -6.03 12.00
CA ALA A 57 -4.59 -6.24 13.40
C ALA A 57 -6.02 -6.79 13.55
N ASN A 58 -6.91 -6.45 12.63
CA ASN A 58 -8.29 -6.96 12.57
C ASN A 58 -8.42 -8.30 11.82
N GLY A 59 -7.33 -8.85 11.26
CA GLY A 59 -7.35 -10.07 10.47
C GLY A 59 -7.83 -9.90 9.01
N GLU A 60 -8.00 -8.66 8.57
CA GLU A 60 -8.49 -8.29 7.22
C GLU A 60 -7.33 -8.24 6.21
N TYR A 61 -6.67 -9.38 5.99
CA TYR A 61 -5.42 -9.45 5.22
C TYR A 61 -5.61 -9.09 3.74
N LYS A 62 -6.73 -9.48 3.12
CA LYS A 62 -7.01 -9.15 1.70
C LYS A 62 -7.17 -7.64 1.50
N GLU A 63 -7.90 -6.97 2.39
CA GLU A 63 -8.08 -5.52 2.33
C GLU A 63 -6.77 -4.78 2.63
N ALA A 64 -5.94 -5.31 3.53
CA ALA A 64 -4.61 -4.76 3.78
C ALA A 64 -3.72 -4.79 2.53
N VAL A 65 -3.69 -5.90 1.79
CA VAL A 65 -2.95 -6.03 0.52
C VAL A 65 -3.50 -5.09 -0.54
N LYS A 66 -4.81 -4.99 -0.66
CA LYS A 66 -5.47 -4.08 -1.60
C LYS A 66 -5.06 -2.63 -1.33
N LEU A 67 -5.10 -2.20 -0.06
CA LEU A 67 -4.69 -0.87 0.35
C LEU A 67 -3.20 -0.60 0.06
N ILE A 68 -2.32 -1.57 0.31
CA ILE A 68 -0.89 -1.46 -0.02
C ILE A 68 -0.70 -1.33 -1.52
N LYS A 69 -1.37 -2.17 -2.33
CA LYS A 69 -1.24 -2.20 -3.79
C LYS A 69 -1.84 -0.97 -4.48
N GLU A 70 -2.56 -0.10 -3.78
CA GLU A 70 -2.95 1.22 -4.31
C GLU A 70 -1.74 2.10 -4.64
N LYS A 71 -0.64 1.95 -3.93
CA LYS A 71 0.60 2.74 -4.08
C LYS A 71 1.83 1.90 -4.36
N LEU A 72 1.85 0.64 -3.94
CA LEU A 72 3.03 -0.22 -3.94
C LEU A 72 2.70 -1.59 -4.56
N PRO A 73 2.89 -1.77 -5.88
CA PRO A 73 2.49 -2.99 -6.59
C PRO A 73 3.30 -4.24 -6.23
N LEU A 74 4.50 -4.09 -5.68
CA LEU A 74 5.42 -5.18 -5.34
C LEU A 74 5.66 -5.25 -3.81
N PRO A 75 4.61 -5.45 -2.98
CA PRO A 75 4.73 -5.35 -1.53
C PRO A 75 5.61 -6.42 -0.90
N ALA A 76 5.65 -7.63 -1.43
CA ALA A 76 6.46 -8.73 -0.90
C ALA A 76 7.95 -8.50 -1.12
N SER A 77 8.36 -8.08 -2.31
CA SER A 77 9.74 -7.71 -2.62
C SER A 77 10.18 -6.47 -1.83
N ILE A 78 9.39 -5.40 -1.87
CA ILE A 78 9.73 -4.15 -1.21
C ILE A 78 9.71 -4.28 0.32
N GLY A 79 8.85 -5.11 0.88
CA GLY A 79 8.83 -5.38 2.32
C GLY A 79 10.16 -5.92 2.85
N ARG A 80 10.90 -6.68 2.03
CA ARG A 80 12.19 -7.30 2.38
C ARG A 80 13.39 -6.37 2.23
N ILE A 81 13.29 -5.35 1.38
CA ILE A 81 14.44 -4.51 1.01
C ILE A 81 14.31 -3.04 1.42
N CYS A 82 13.11 -2.61 1.79
CA CYS A 82 12.84 -1.23 2.19
C CYS A 82 13.68 -0.84 3.43
N PRO A 83 14.26 0.37 3.45
CA PRO A 83 14.94 0.90 4.63
C PRO A 83 13.99 1.37 5.76
N HIS A 84 12.71 1.15 5.61
CA HIS A 84 11.58 1.39 6.53
C HIS A 84 11.64 2.74 7.30
N PRO A 85 11.70 3.89 6.60
CA PRO A 85 11.71 5.19 7.25
C PRO A 85 10.43 5.46 8.09
N CYS A 86 9.34 4.76 7.77
CA CYS A 86 8.08 4.80 8.52
C CYS A 86 8.25 4.37 9.99
N GLU A 87 9.08 3.36 10.27
CA GLU A 87 9.34 2.87 11.62
C GLU A 87 10.09 3.89 12.46
N LYS A 88 11.02 4.65 11.85
CA LYS A 88 11.74 5.74 12.52
C LYS A 88 10.84 6.89 12.95
N GLN A 89 9.70 7.06 12.30
CA GLN A 89 8.69 8.09 12.61
C GLN A 89 7.49 7.53 13.39
N CYS A 90 7.54 6.26 13.78
CA CYS A 90 6.45 5.63 14.51
C CYS A 90 6.30 6.24 15.92
N ARG A 91 5.12 6.77 16.23
CA ARG A 91 4.82 7.36 17.54
C ARG A 91 4.82 6.34 18.67
N ARG A 92 4.64 5.05 18.35
CA ARG A 92 4.71 3.98 19.34
C ARG A 92 6.05 3.95 20.10
N GLN A 93 7.15 4.37 19.47
CA GLN A 93 8.46 4.46 20.10
C GLN A 93 8.51 5.34 21.34
N TYR A 94 7.54 6.23 21.55
CA TYR A 94 7.45 7.05 22.78
C TYR A 94 6.82 6.32 23.95
N VAL A 95 6.26 5.13 23.72
CA VAL A 95 5.64 4.29 24.76
C VAL A 95 6.51 3.06 25.02
N ASP A 96 6.93 2.37 23.95
CA ASP A 96 7.78 1.18 24.00
C ASP A 96 8.67 1.10 22.73
N GLU A 97 8.30 0.28 21.73
CA GLU A 97 9.07 0.09 20.50
C GLU A 97 8.26 0.47 19.26
N PRO A 98 8.92 0.89 18.17
CA PRO A 98 8.23 1.11 16.89
C PRO A 98 7.53 -0.15 16.41
N ILE A 99 6.38 0.01 15.78
CA ILE A 99 5.71 -1.10 15.09
C ILE A 99 6.58 -1.58 13.93
N SER A 100 6.75 -2.90 13.78
CA SER A 100 7.51 -3.53 12.69
C SER A 100 6.74 -3.48 11.36
N ILE A 101 6.55 -2.26 10.85
CA ILE A 101 5.69 -1.94 9.71
C ILE A 101 6.13 -2.65 8.43
N ALA A 102 7.45 -2.73 8.18
CA ALA A 102 8.00 -3.39 7.01
C ALA A 102 7.79 -4.91 7.04
N PHE A 103 7.94 -5.54 8.22
CA PHE A 103 7.69 -6.97 8.38
C PHE A 103 6.20 -7.30 8.26
N LEU A 104 5.32 -6.49 8.83
CA LEU A 104 3.87 -6.66 8.66
C LEU A 104 3.45 -6.56 7.20
N LYS A 105 4.05 -5.65 6.43
CA LYS A 105 3.84 -5.54 4.99
C LYS A 105 4.31 -6.81 4.26
N SER A 106 5.50 -7.33 4.58
CA SER A 106 6.00 -8.58 4.00
C SER A 106 5.09 -9.75 4.35
N PHE A 107 4.69 -9.86 5.61
CA PHE A 107 3.81 -10.92 6.10
C PHE A 107 2.51 -10.98 5.31
N VAL A 108 1.79 -9.86 5.22
CA VAL A 108 0.50 -9.85 4.53
C VAL A 108 0.63 -10.06 3.02
N ALA A 109 1.74 -9.59 2.42
CA ALA A 109 2.02 -9.84 1.01
C ALA A 109 2.38 -11.30 0.74
N ASP A 110 3.09 -11.96 1.65
CA ASP A 110 3.37 -13.40 1.54
C ASP A 110 2.10 -14.23 1.67
N MET A 111 1.20 -13.87 2.59
CA MET A 111 -0.12 -14.51 2.73
C MET A 111 -0.94 -14.40 1.43
N ASP A 112 -0.91 -13.22 0.78
CA ASP A 112 -1.55 -13.01 -0.52
C ASP A 112 -0.94 -13.91 -1.61
N LEU A 113 0.40 -13.99 -1.70
CA LEU A 113 1.10 -14.81 -2.69
C LEU A 113 1.00 -16.32 -2.46
N LEU A 114 0.63 -16.77 -1.26
CA LEU A 114 0.40 -18.19 -0.92
C LEU A 114 -1.04 -18.62 -1.12
N GLY A 115 -1.98 -17.67 -1.12
CA GLY A 115 -3.41 -17.92 -1.25
C GLY A 115 -3.98 -17.47 -2.59
N ASP A 116 -5.16 -16.87 -2.52
CA ASP A 116 -5.86 -16.26 -3.64
C ASP A 116 -5.34 -14.84 -3.86
N THR A 117 -4.29 -14.73 -4.67
CA THR A 117 -3.56 -13.49 -4.90
C THR A 117 -4.46 -12.37 -5.44
N TYR A 118 -4.49 -11.24 -4.74
CA TYR A 118 -5.26 -10.07 -5.16
C TYR A 118 -4.74 -9.47 -6.46
N ILE A 119 -5.59 -9.48 -7.47
CA ILE A 119 -5.43 -8.77 -8.75
C ILE A 119 -6.37 -7.56 -8.75
N PRO A 120 -5.89 -6.35 -9.02
CA PRO A 120 -6.75 -5.17 -9.03
C PRO A 120 -7.75 -5.23 -10.19
N GLU A 121 -8.89 -4.61 -10.01
CA GLU A 121 -9.83 -4.37 -11.09
C GLU A 121 -9.18 -3.51 -12.18
N ILE A 122 -9.38 -3.92 -13.44
CA ILE A 122 -8.82 -3.25 -14.60
C ILE A 122 -9.94 -2.43 -15.26
N GLU A 123 -9.68 -1.14 -15.46
CA GLU A 123 -10.60 -0.25 -16.15
C GLU A 123 -10.82 -0.70 -17.62
N PRO A 124 -11.93 -0.31 -18.26
CA PRO A 124 -12.21 -0.64 -19.64
C PRO A 124 -11.06 -0.28 -20.60
N ASP A 125 -10.88 -1.09 -21.64
CA ASP A 125 -9.80 -0.90 -22.61
C ASP A 125 -9.90 0.48 -23.27
N THR A 126 -8.80 1.21 -23.19
CA THR A 126 -8.67 2.55 -23.79
C THR A 126 -8.23 2.53 -25.25
N ASN A 127 -7.93 1.36 -25.82
CA ASN A 127 -7.31 1.16 -27.15
C ASN A 127 -5.93 1.84 -27.31
N LYS A 128 -5.33 2.33 -26.20
CA LYS A 128 -3.99 2.91 -26.21
C LYS A 128 -2.97 1.83 -25.88
N LYS A 129 -1.83 1.85 -26.60
CA LYS A 129 -0.71 0.92 -26.39
C LYS A 129 0.50 1.70 -25.87
N VAL A 130 1.10 1.22 -24.79
CA VAL A 130 2.27 1.82 -24.15
C VAL A 130 3.41 0.82 -24.18
N ALA A 131 4.57 1.27 -24.67
CA ALA A 131 5.83 0.55 -24.59
C ALA A 131 6.63 1.08 -23.40
N ILE A 132 7.13 0.17 -22.55
CA ILE A 132 8.00 0.49 -21.41
C ILE A 132 9.38 -0.12 -21.70
N ILE A 133 10.42 0.68 -21.59
CA ILE A 133 11.80 0.26 -21.76
C ILE A 133 12.41 0.00 -20.38
N GLY A 134 12.76 -1.27 -20.13
CA GLY A 134 13.32 -1.75 -18.88
C GLY A 134 12.31 -2.41 -17.94
N GLY A 135 12.55 -3.67 -17.60
CA GLY A 135 11.72 -4.52 -16.72
C GLY A 135 12.16 -4.46 -15.25
N GLY A 136 12.81 -3.38 -14.81
CA GLY A 136 13.13 -3.14 -13.41
C GLY A 136 11.92 -2.68 -12.58
N PRO A 137 12.12 -2.35 -11.28
CA PRO A 137 11.03 -1.97 -10.38
C PRO A 137 10.20 -0.79 -10.89
N ALA A 138 10.84 0.20 -11.52
CA ALA A 138 10.15 1.35 -12.09
C ALA A 138 9.24 0.95 -13.26
N GLY A 139 9.77 0.14 -14.22
CA GLY A 139 9.00 -0.32 -15.37
C GLY A 139 7.85 -1.24 -14.97
N LEU A 140 8.07 -2.17 -14.03
CA LEU A 140 7.03 -3.05 -13.50
C LEU A 140 5.92 -2.24 -12.79
N THR A 141 6.30 -1.24 -12.00
CA THR A 141 5.34 -0.35 -11.31
C THR A 141 4.52 0.47 -12.33
N ALA A 142 5.19 1.05 -13.33
CA ALA A 142 4.52 1.80 -14.38
C ALA A 142 3.54 0.90 -15.18
N ALA A 143 3.97 -0.33 -15.49
CA ALA A 143 3.12 -1.30 -16.19
C ALA A 143 1.87 -1.64 -15.40
N TYR A 144 2.01 -1.88 -14.10
CA TYR A 144 0.89 -2.17 -13.22
C TYR A 144 -0.16 -1.05 -13.24
N PHE A 145 0.25 0.20 -13.03
CA PHE A 145 -0.70 1.31 -12.98
C PHE A 145 -1.29 1.66 -14.35
N LEU A 146 -0.51 1.55 -15.42
CA LEU A 146 -1.02 1.78 -16.78
C LEU A 146 -2.01 0.69 -17.19
N ARG A 147 -1.73 -0.55 -16.82
CA ARG A 147 -2.66 -1.65 -17.10
C ARG A 147 -3.95 -1.53 -16.29
N LYS A 148 -3.84 -1.15 -15.01
CA LYS A 148 -5.01 -0.85 -14.16
C LYS A 148 -5.93 0.19 -14.80
N LYS A 149 -5.36 1.19 -15.50
CA LYS A 149 -6.10 2.21 -16.25
C LYS A 149 -6.58 1.74 -17.65
N GLY A 150 -6.61 0.45 -17.92
CA GLY A 150 -7.12 -0.12 -19.17
C GLY A 150 -6.21 0.04 -20.38
N HIS A 151 -4.94 0.48 -20.22
CA HIS A 151 -4.02 0.56 -21.36
C HIS A 151 -3.41 -0.79 -21.71
N GLY A 152 -3.18 -1.05 -22.99
CA GLY A 152 -2.37 -2.17 -23.46
C GLY A 152 -0.89 -1.88 -23.21
N VAL A 153 -0.21 -2.71 -22.40
CA VAL A 153 1.18 -2.45 -21.97
C VAL A 153 2.10 -3.56 -22.45
N THR A 154 3.27 -3.18 -22.98
CA THR A 154 4.36 -4.09 -23.29
C THR A 154 5.64 -3.58 -22.65
N ILE A 155 6.32 -4.43 -21.85
CA ILE A 155 7.65 -4.14 -21.31
C ILE A 155 8.70 -4.81 -22.18
N PHE A 156 9.73 -4.05 -22.55
CA PHE A 156 10.91 -4.54 -23.28
C PHE A 156 12.10 -4.52 -22.31
N GLU A 157 12.76 -5.66 -22.14
CA GLU A 157 13.90 -5.84 -21.23
C GLU A 157 15.07 -6.47 -21.99
N GLN A 158 16.26 -5.89 -21.82
CA GLN A 158 17.47 -6.41 -22.45
C GLN A 158 17.97 -7.71 -21.82
N MET A 159 17.69 -7.91 -20.54
CA MET A 159 18.14 -9.10 -19.80
C MET A 159 17.21 -10.28 -20.05
N GLU A 160 17.69 -11.48 -19.71
CA GLU A 160 16.92 -12.73 -19.83
C GLU A 160 15.63 -12.73 -19.00
N LYS A 161 15.64 -12.06 -17.85
CA LYS A 161 14.50 -12.03 -16.93
C LYS A 161 14.19 -10.63 -16.45
N MET A 162 12.91 -10.36 -16.23
CA MET A 162 12.43 -9.13 -15.59
C MET A 162 12.91 -9.02 -14.13
N GLY A 163 12.94 -7.81 -13.59
CA GLY A 163 13.27 -7.52 -12.20
C GLY A 163 14.38 -6.50 -12.01
N GLY A 164 15.22 -6.27 -13.02
CA GLY A 164 16.31 -5.29 -12.95
C GLY A 164 17.16 -5.47 -11.68
N MET A 165 17.42 -4.38 -10.93
CA MET A 165 18.22 -4.43 -9.69
C MET A 165 17.63 -5.33 -8.59
N LEU A 166 16.33 -5.56 -8.56
CA LEU A 166 15.72 -6.53 -7.62
C LEU A 166 16.21 -7.95 -7.88
N ARG A 167 16.50 -8.27 -9.13
CA ARG A 167 16.99 -9.58 -9.54
C ARG A 167 18.50 -9.68 -9.56
N TYR A 168 19.16 -8.75 -10.24
CA TYR A 168 20.57 -8.85 -10.56
C TYR A 168 21.48 -8.15 -9.55
N GLY A 169 20.94 -7.23 -8.74
CA GLY A 169 21.73 -6.47 -7.75
C GLY A 169 21.53 -6.93 -6.31
N ILE A 170 20.33 -7.41 -5.95
CA ILE A 170 20.03 -7.81 -4.57
C ILE A 170 20.29 -9.31 -4.39
N PRO A 171 21.09 -9.72 -3.37
CA PRO A 171 21.36 -11.13 -3.10
C PRO A 171 20.11 -11.95 -2.76
N GLU A 172 20.16 -13.25 -3.11
CA GLU A 172 19.05 -14.22 -2.91
C GLU A 172 18.60 -14.31 -1.44
N TYR A 173 19.53 -14.29 -0.51
CA TYR A 173 19.24 -14.40 0.93
C TYR A 173 18.42 -13.20 1.45
N ARG A 174 18.51 -12.04 0.79
CA ARG A 174 17.74 -10.84 1.16
C ARG A 174 16.42 -10.74 0.41
N LEU A 175 16.40 -11.09 -0.87
CA LEU A 175 15.21 -11.13 -1.72
C LEU A 175 15.20 -12.42 -2.51
N PRO A 176 14.50 -13.48 -2.04
CA PRO A 176 14.32 -14.71 -2.79
C PRO A 176 13.67 -14.42 -4.14
N LYS A 177 14.31 -14.91 -5.23
CA LYS A 177 13.83 -14.60 -6.59
C LYS A 177 12.48 -15.22 -6.88
N ALA A 178 12.16 -16.33 -6.21
CA ALA A 178 10.83 -16.94 -6.30
C ALA A 178 9.69 -16.00 -5.84
N VAL A 179 9.96 -15.11 -4.85
CA VAL A 179 8.99 -14.09 -4.41
C VAL A 179 8.81 -13.04 -5.50
N LEU A 180 9.92 -12.55 -6.04
CA LEU A 180 9.90 -11.57 -7.13
C LEU A 180 9.20 -12.14 -8.38
N ASP A 181 9.44 -13.41 -8.71
CA ASP A 181 8.81 -14.07 -9.86
C ASP A 181 7.29 -14.13 -9.72
N LYS A 182 6.77 -14.41 -8.52
CA LYS A 182 5.32 -14.39 -8.26
C LYS A 182 4.72 -13.00 -8.46
N GLU A 183 5.38 -11.95 -7.99
CA GLU A 183 4.89 -10.57 -8.17
C GLU A 183 4.97 -10.13 -9.64
N ILE A 184 6.01 -10.53 -10.38
CA ILE A 184 6.10 -10.28 -11.83
C ILE A 184 5.00 -11.04 -12.56
N LYS A 185 4.74 -12.30 -12.18
CA LYS A 185 3.69 -13.11 -12.75
C LYS A 185 2.31 -12.48 -12.57
N LEU A 186 2.03 -11.88 -11.40
CA LEU A 186 0.80 -11.12 -11.17
C LEU A 186 0.64 -9.99 -12.19
N ILE A 187 1.71 -9.24 -12.49
CA ILE A 187 1.67 -8.15 -13.48
C ILE A 187 1.42 -8.72 -14.89
N GLU A 188 2.02 -9.87 -15.21
CA GLU A 188 1.75 -10.57 -16.47
C GLU A 188 0.28 -11.05 -16.56
N ASP A 189 -0.26 -11.60 -15.47
CA ASP A 189 -1.65 -12.08 -15.37
C ASP A 189 -2.68 -10.94 -15.49
N MET A 190 -2.30 -9.70 -15.18
CA MET A 190 -3.09 -8.50 -15.51
C MET A 190 -3.17 -8.23 -17.02
N GLY A 191 -2.42 -8.97 -17.85
CA GLY A 191 -2.39 -8.80 -19.32
C GLY A 191 -1.28 -7.89 -19.83
N VAL A 192 -0.25 -7.62 -19.02
CA VAL A 192 0.99 -6.95 -19.46
C VAL A 192 1.84 -7.93 -20.26
N LYS A 193 2.30 -7.50 -21.45
CA LYS A 193 3.20 -8.32 -22.28
C LYS A 193 4.65 -8.10 -21.89
N LEU A 194 5.36 -9.18 -21.58
CA LEU A 194 6.77 -9.15 -21.22
C LEU A 194 7.61 -9.64 -22.41
N LYS A 195 8.60 -8.84 -22.83
CA LYS A 195 9.56 -9.21 -23.89
C LYS A 195 10.97 -9.07 -23.35
N ASN A 196 11.59 -10.22 -23.10
CA ASN A 196 12.99 -10.32 -22.65
C ASN A 196 13.95 -10.43 -23.84
N ASN A 197 15.25 -10.23 -23.59
CA ASN A 197 16.32 -10.30 -24.60
C ASN A 197 16.11 -9.33 -25.78
N VAL A 198 15.58 -8.15 -25.53
CA VAL A 198 15.34 -7.11 -26.54
C VAL A 198 16.28 -5.96 -26.29
N ASN A 199 17.18 -5.69 -27.25
CA ASN A 199 18.11 -4.56 -27.24
C ASN A 199 17.55 -3.40 -28.04
#